data_d26a78b590218e887f80d7b6b63b8ddb
#
_entry.id   d26a78b590218e887f80d7b6b63b8ddb
#
_cell.length_a   1.000
_cell.length_b   1.000
_cell.length_c   1.000
_cell.angle_alpha   90.00
_cell.angle_beta   90.00
_cell.angle_gamma   90.00
#
_symmetry.space_group_name_H-M   'P 1'
#
loop_
_entity.id
_entity.type
_entity.pdbx_description
1 polymer ?
#
loop_
_entity_poly.entity_id
_entity_poly.type
_entity_poly.pdbx_seq_one_letter_code
_entity_poly.pdbx_strand_id
1 'polypeptide(L)'
;MRENGVVSGDFRDFRGDYQELVDELSELLGAPATLENRDFELIAFGAYDSDDELDAAALDPVRTRSILTRRSTAAVRAWFEGFGITRATGPVRIPPTPEAGVHRGRVCLPVRHRGVVLGYVWLLEGDPGPSDEQLAAAMRVTARIGALLADEARHGAGLTRELRAVLTAGRGWQRDMAREHPRGPQGQDGRHLLRGHRRQA
;
A
#
# COMPACT_ATOMS: atom_id res chain seq x y z
N MET A 1 -43.01 -10.49 1.98
CA MET A 1 -42.02 -9.89 1.08
C MET A 1 -41.11 -9.03 1.93
N ARG A 2 -39.90 -9.48 2.24
CA ARG A 2 -38.88 -8.70 2.92
C ARG A 2 -37.81 -8.42 1.91
N GLU A 3 -37.70 -7.16 1.51
CA GLU A 3 -36.62 -6.69 0.64
C GLU A 3 -35.29 -6.86 1.36
N ASN A 4 -34.40 -7.67 0.76
CA ASN A 4 -33.00 -7.69 1.10
C ASN A 4 -32.39 -6.39 0.61
N GLY A 5 -32.20 -5.43 1.50
CA GLY A 5 -31.38 -4.28 1.26
C GLY A 5 -29.93 -4.74 1.07
N VAL A 6 -29.49 -4.82 -0.18
CA VAL A 6 -28.07 -4.94 -0.53
C VAL A 6 -27.43 -3.64 -0.04
N VAL A 7 -26.63 -3.73 1.02
CA VAL A 7 -25.73 -2.65 1.45
C VAL A 7 -24.68 -2.53 0.33
N SER A 8 -24.95 -1.61 -0.61
CA SER A 8 -23.96 -1.15 -1.58
C SER A 8 -22.92 -0.38 -0.78
N GLY A 9 -21.88 -1.08 -0.32
CA GLY A 9 -20.73 -0.43 0.27
C GLY A 9 -20.11 0.46 -0.79
N ASP A 10 -20.08 1.75 -0.53
CA ASP A 10 -19.42 2.76 -1.35
C ASP A 10 -17.92 2.45 -1.37
N PHE A 11 -17.49 1.60 -2.32
CA PHE A 11 -16.10 1.30 -2.56
C PHE A 11 -15.47 2.52 -3.22
N ARG A 12 -14.97 3.44 -2.39
CA ARG A 12 -14.23 4.60 -2.88
C ARG A 12 -13.00 4.14 -3.66
N ASP A 13 -12.91 4.56 -4.92
CA ASP A 13 -11.76 4.29 -5.78
C ASP A 13 -10.61 5.25 -5.48
N PHE A 14 -9.88 4.96 -4.40
CA PHE A 14 -8.69 5.73 -4.04
C PHE A 14 -7.61 5.74 -5.14
N ARG A 15 -7.57 4.77 -6.03
CA ARG A 15 -6.56 4.72 -7.10
C ARG A 15 -6.78 5.79 -8.15
N GLY A 16 -8.03 6.00 -8.57
CA GLY A 16 -8.38 7.10 -9.46
C GLY A 16 -8.02 8.45 -8.84
N ASP A 17 -8.38 8.66 -7.58
CA ASP A 17 -8.07 9.89 -6.84
C ASP A 17 -6.55 10.17 -6.78
N TYR A 18 -5.71 9.14 -6.57
CA TYR A 18 -4.24 9.30 -6.56
C TYR A 18 -3.68 9.62 -7.94
N GLN A 19 -4.20 8.98 -8.97
CA GLN A 19 -3.74 9.23 -10.34
C GLN A 19 -4.02 10.67 -10.74
N GLU A 20 -5.22 11.20 -10.49
CA GLU A 20 -5.58 12.59 -10.78
C GLU A 20 -4.63 13.59 -10.09
N LEU A 21 -4.30 13.35 -8.81
CA LEU A 21 -3.39 14.20 -8.05
C LEU A 21 -1.94 14.12 -8.54
N VAL A 22 -1.50 12.96 -9.02
CA VAL A 22 -0.16 12.80 -9.59
C VAL A 22 -0.07 13.44 -10.97
N ASP A 23 -1.12 13.38 -11.76
CA ASP A 23 -1.21 14.04 -13.06
C ASP A 23 -1.23 15.59 -12.88
N GLU A 24 -2.00 16.10 -11.92
CA GLU A 24 -1.97 17.53 -11.52
C GLU A 24 -0.55 17.99 -11.14
N LEU A 25 0.19 17.16 -10.36
CA LEU A 25 1.58 17.47 -10.02
C LEU A 25 2.51 17.44 -11.23
N SER A 26 2.32 16.49 -12.13
CA SER A 26 3.15 16.35 -13.33
C SER A 26 2.98 17.55 -14.26
N GLU A 27 1.74 18.01 -14.46
CA GLU A 27 1.43 19.22 -15.22
C GLU A 27 2.02 20.48 -14.57
N LEU A 28 1.79 20.65 -13.26
CA LEU A 28 2.27 21.81 -12.50
C LEU A 28 3.78 21.97 -12.54
N LEU A 29 4.49 20.86 -12.50
CA LEU A 29 5.96 20.85 -12.41
C LEU A 29 6.65 20.63 -13.76
N GLY A 30 5.86 20.38 -14.83
CA GLY A 30 6.40 20.14 -16.17
C GLY A 30 7.27 18.87 -16.24
N ALA A 31 7.09 17.93 -15.33
CA ALA A 31 7.88 16.70 -15.26
C ALA A 31 7.04 15.56 -14.66
N PRO A 32 7.19 14.32 -15.17
CA PRO A 32 6.42 13.20 -14.67
C PRO A 32 6.76 12.90 -13.20
N ALA A 33 5.73 12.94 -12.36
CA ALA A 33 5.83 12.62 -10.94
C ALA A 33 5.60 11.13 -10.67
N THR A 34 6.17 10.60 -9.58
CA THR A 34 5.81 9.30 -9.02
C THR A 34 5.44 9.46 -7.57
N LEU A 35 4.36 8.80 -7.15
CA LEU A 35 3.90 8.73 -5.76
C LEU A 35 4.20 7.37 -5.18
N GLU A 36 4.93 7.34 -4.09
CA GLU A 36 5.24 6.15 -3.30
C GLU A 36 4.73 6.31 -1.86
N ASN A 37 4.34 5.20 -1.22
CA ASN A 37 4.04 5.22 0.21
C ASN A 37 5.33 5.35 1.04
N ARG A 38 5.19 5.42 2.37
CA ARG A 38 6.34 5.54 3.29
C ARG A 38 7.30 4.34 3.23
N ASP A 39 6.85 3.20 2.69
CA ASP A 39 7.66 2.00 2.52
C ASP A 39 8.27 1.89 1.11
N PHE A 40 8.17 2.97 0.33
CA PHE A 40 8.68 3.09 -1.04
C PHE A 40 8.02 2.09 -2.01
N GLU A 41 6.74 1.81 -1.79
CA GLU A 41 5.90 1.07 -2.73
C GLU A 41 5.14 2.06 -3.62
N LEU A 42 5.16 1.82 -4.92
CA LEU A 42 4.54 2.68 -5.91
C LEU A 42 3.00 2.64 -5.81
N ILE A 43 2.40 3.83 -5.67
CA ILE A 43 0.95 4.03 -5.66
C ILE A 43 0.46 4.48 -7.04
N ALA A 44 1.05 5.57 -7.57
CA ALA A 44 0.69 6.15 -8.86
C ALA A 44 1.91 6.80 -9.53
N PHE A 45 1.84 7.00 -10.84
CA PHE A 45 2.89 7.72 -11.59
C PHE A 45 2.28 8.46 -12.76
N GLY A 46 2.78 9.67 -13.03
CA GLY A 46 2.42 10.47 -14.20
C GLY A 46 2.97 9.84 -15.47
N ALA A 47 2.14 9.77 -16.50
CA ALA A 47 2.56 9.33 -17.81
C ALA A 47 3.54 10.34 -18.43
N TYR A 48 4.47 9.83 -19.22
CA TYR A 48 5.29 10.66 -20.09
C TYR A 48 4.48 10.86 -21.37
N ASP A 49 3.96 12.05 -21.55
CA ASP A 49 3.28 12.43 -22.79
C ASP A 49 4.30 13.17 -23.69
N SER A 50 5.24 12.42 -24.24
CA SER A 50 6.14 12.94 -25.24
C SER A 50 6.03 12.12 -26.49
N ASP A 51 5.50 12.75 -27.56
CA ASP A 51 5.64 12.28 -28.93
C ASP A 51 7.11 12.31 -29.40
N ASP A 52 8.00 12.88 -28.61
CA ASP A 52 9.43 12.87 -28.84
C ASP A 52 10.05 11.53 -28.41
N GLU A 53 10.97 11.03 -29.25
CA GLU A 53 11.75 9.80 -29.04
C GLU A 53 12.11 9.61 -27.58
N LEU A 54 11.84 8.40 -27.05
CA LEU A 54 12.18 7.98 -25.69
C LEU A 54 13.60 8.46 -25.33
N ASP A 55 13.68 9.62 -24.70
CA ASP A 55 14.94 10.13 -24.19
C ASP A 55 15.49 9.09 -23.21
N ALA A 56 16.57 8.42 -23.60
CA ALA A 56 17.25 7.44 -22.76
C ALA A 56 17.63 8.04 -21.39
N ALA A 57 17.74 9.39 -21.30
CA ALA A 57 17.90 10.12 -20.04
C ALA A 57 16.64 10.12 -19.14
N ALA A 58 15.45 9.88 -19.71
CA ALA A 58 14.22 9.67 -18.94
C ALA A 58 14.20 8.29 -18.25
N LEU A 59 15.03 7.36 -18.69
CA LEU A 59 15.17 6.01 -18.15
C LEU A 59 16.20 5.97 -17.01
N ASP A 60 16.02 6.81 -15.99
CA ASP A 60 16.80 6.67 -14.75
C ASP A 60 16.59 5.25 -14.17
N PRO A 61 17.67 4.45 -13.99
CA PRO A 61 17.54 3.04 -13.61
C PRO A 61 16.77 2.81 -12.31
N VAL A 62 16.94 3.69 -11.32
CA VAL A 62 16.23 3.57 -10.03
C VAL A 62 14.75 3.84 -10.23
N ARG A 63 14.37 4.87 -10.98
CA ARG A 63 12.97 5.19 -11.28
C ARG A 63 12.30 4.07 -12.09
N THR A 64 12.96 3.65 -13.18
CA THR A 64 12.46 2.56 -14.03
C THR A 64 12.24 1.29 -13.23
N ARG A 65 13.18 0.93 -12.36
CA ARG A 65 13.05 -0.23 -11.49
C ARG A 65 11.87 -0.08 -10.53
N SER A 66 11.71 1.07 -9.87
CA SER A 66 10.59 1.33 -8.95
C SER A 66 9.24 1.18 -9.67
N ILE A 67 9.12 1.68 -10.90
CA ILE A 67 7.90 1.54 -11.69
C ILE A 67 7.64 0.08 -12.07
N LEU A 68 8.64 -0.63 -12.60
CA LEU A 68 8.49 -2.02 -13.06
C LEU A 68 8.26 -3.01 -11.92
N THR A 69 8.95 -2.85 -10.78
CA THR A 69 8.83 -3.75 -9.63
C THR A 69 7.82 -3.27 -8.60
N ARG A 70 7.25 -2.08 -8.79
CA ARG A 70 6.32 -1.38 -7.91
C ARG A 70 6.86 -1.10 -6.51
N ARG A 71 8.15 -1.19 -6.30
CA ARG A 71 8.82 -0.85 -5.03
C ARG A 71 10.32 -0.62 -5.20
N SER A 72 10.90 0.14 -4.29
CA SER A 72 12.35 0.32 -4.17
C SER A 72 12.98 -0.76 -3.28
N THR A 73 14.29 -1.00 -3.47
CA THR A 73 15.05 -1.89 -2.59
C THR A 73 15.31 -1.23 -1.24
N ALA A 74 15.55 -2.02 -0.19
CA ALA A 74 15.89 -1.50 1.13
C ALA A 74 17.16 -0.62 1.11
N ALA A 75 18.14 -0.96 0.28
CA ALA A 75 19.37 -0.16 0.11
C ALA A 75 19.10 1.21 -0.51
N VAL A 76 18.28 1.27 -1.57
CA VAL A 76 17.86 2.52 -2.22
C VAL A 76 17.05 3.37 -1.25
N ARG A 77 16.12 2.76 -0.51
CA ARG A 77 15.34 3.46 0.52
C ARG A 77 16.25 4.07 1.58
N ALA A 78 17.14 3.30 2.19
CA ALA A 78 18.05 3.78 3.23
C ALA A 78 18.93 4.92 2.73
N TRP A 79 19.39 4.84 1.47
CA TRP A 79 20.18 5.88 0.85
C TRP A 79 19.39 7.19 0.71
N PHE A 80 18.15 7.16 0.21
CA PHE A 80 17.30 8.34 0.12
C PHE A 80 16.91 8.91 1.50
N GLU A 81 16.65 8.05 2.47
CA GLU A 81 16.34 8.47 3.85
C GLU A 81 17.52 9.23 4.48
N GLY A 82 18.76 8.95 4.06
CA GLY A 82 19.97 9.67 4.46
C GLY A 82 19.94 11.17 4.14
N PHE A 83 19.17 11.60 3.15
CA PHE A 83 18.96 13.02 2.84
C PHE A 83 17.93 13.71 3.75
N GLY A 84 17.43 13.03 4.77
CA GLY A 84 16.54 13.60 5.76
C GLY A 84 15.07 13.74 5.32
N ILE A 85 14.67 13.12 4.22
CA ILE A 85 13.31 13.20 3.64
C ILE A 85 12.21 12.80 4.64
N THR A 86 12.53 11.89 5.58
CA THR A 86 11.58 11.43 6.61
C THR A 86 11.20 12.53 7.61
N ARG A 87 12.06 13.53 7.79
CA ARG A 87 11.86 14.65 8.72
C ARG A 87 11.54 15.96 7.99
N ALA A 88 11.83 16.05 6.71
CA ALA A 88 11.60 17.25 5.92
C ALA A 88 10.12 17.64 5.91
N THR A 89 9.86 18.94 5.99
CA THR A 89 8.51 19.54 5.89
C THR A 89 8.29 20.26 4.56
N GLY A 90 9.34 20.41 3.77
CA GLY A 90 9.36 21.00 2.44
C GLY A 90 10.10 20.13 1.42
N PRO A 91 10.26 20.62 0.19
CA PRO A 91 10.98 19.93 -0.87
C PRO A 91 12.43 19.64 -0.49
N VAL A 92 12.93 18.46 -0.85
CA VAL A 92 14.33 18.07 -0.68
C VAL A 92 14.93 17.80 -2.05
N ARG A 93 15.98 18.56 -2.42
CA ARG A 93 16.73 18.31 -3.65
C ARG A 93 17.84 17.31 -3.36
N ILE A 94 17.95 16.31 -4.21
CA ILE A 94 18.92 15.22 -4.10
C ILE A 94 19.77 15.26 -5.34
N PRO A 95 21.09 15.51 -5.20
CA PRO A 95 22.00 15.64 -6.35
C PRO A 95 22.16 14.31 -7.09
N PRO A 96 22.57 14.36 -8.37
CA PRO A 96 22.99 13.16 -9.08
C PRO A 96 24.08 12.43 -8.30
N THR A 97 23.97 11.13 -8.19
CA THR A 97 24.96 10.26 -7.52
C THR A 97 25.06 8.96 -8.33
N PRO A 98 25.82 8.95 -9.42
CA PRO A 98 25.92 7.80 -10.34
C PRO A 98 26.35 6.51 -9.64
N GLU A 99 27.17 6.60 -8.59
CA GLU A 99 27.64 5.46 -7.80
C GLU A 99 26.48 4.76 -7.07
N ALA A 100 25.39 5.50 -6.77
CA ALA A 100 24.16 4.95 -6.20
C ALA A 100 23.12 4.58 -7.27
N GLY A 101 23.47 4.69 -8.56
CA GLY A 101 22.54 4.47 -9.69
C GLY A 101 21.57 5.62 -9.93
N VAL A 102 21.80 6.79 -9.31
CA VAL A 102 21.01 8.01 -9.47
C VAL A 102 21.74 8.94 -10.43
N HIS A 103 21.42 8.84 -11.72
CA HIS A 103 22.10 9.58 -12.78
C HIS A 103 21.60 11.01 -12.95
N ARG A 104 20.37 11.29 -12.53
CA ARG A 104 19.77 12.64 -12.57
C ARG A 104 19.41 13.10 -11.17
N GLY A 105 19.54 14.40 -10.93
CA GLY A 105 19.03 15.03 -9.72
C GLY A 105 17.55 14.74 -9.51
N ARG A 106 17.10 14.75 -8.27
CA ARG A 106 15.72 14.48 -7.90
C ARG A 106 15.21 15.53 -6.93
N VAL A 107 13.93 15.79 -7.02
CA VAL A 107 13.21 16.51 -5.98
C VAL A 107 12.27 15.54 -5.30
N CYS A 108 12.38 15.44 -3.98
CA CYS A 108 11.48 14.72 -3.12
C CYS A 108 10.52 15.69 -2.44
N LEU A 109 9.22 15.49 -2.62
CA LEU A 109 8.17 16.22 -1.91
C LEU A 109 7.57 15.28 -0.86
N PRO A 110 7.82 15.50 0.44
CA PRO A 110 7.27 14.64 1.47
C PRO A 110 5.75 14.82 1.58
N VAL A 111 5.02 13.71 1.54
CA VAL A 111 3.57 13.66 1.71
C VAL A 111 3.26 13.45 3.19
N ARG A 112 2.67 14.46 3.82
CA ARG A 112 2.43 14.45 5.27
C ARG A 112 0.97 14.68 5.62
N HIS A 113 0.54 14.05 6.72
CA HIS A 113 -0.73 14.34 7.35
C HIS A 113 -0.54 14.45 8.86
N ARG A 114 -0.98 15.57 9.46
CA ARG A 114 -0.85 15.84 10.93
C ARG A 114 0.56 15.59 11.45
N GLY A 115 1.58 16.03 10.70
CA GLY A 115 2.98 15.89 11.10
C GLY A 115 3.64 14.53 10.80
N VAL A 116 2.87 13.52 10.38
CA VAL A 116 3.39 12.18 10.04
C VAL A 116 3.63 12.08 8.54
N VAL A 117 4.79 11.54 8.13
CA VAL A 117 5.07 11.20 6.72
C VAL A 117 4.30 9.92 6.37
N LEU A 118 3.51 9.99 5.30
CA LEU A 118 2.73 8.87 4.77
C LEU A 118 3.24 8.38 3.41
N GLY A 119 4.03 9.21 2.72
CA GLY A 119 4.57 8.89 1.42
C GLY A 119 5.49 9.98 0.89
N TYR A 120 5.90 9.83 -0.34
CA TYR A 120 6.80 10.74 -1.05
C TYR A 120 6.36 10.88 -2.49
N VAL A 121 6.43 12.10 -3.03
CA VAL A 121 6.36 12.35 -4.45
C VAL A 121 7.77 12.62 -4.96
N TRP A 122 8.14 11.98 -6.06
CA TRP A 122 9.45 12.08 -6.67
C TRP A 122 9.36 12.66 -8.07
N LEU A 123 10.30 13.53 -8.38
CA LEU A 123 10.50 14.13 -9.69
C LEU A 123 11.95 13.95 -10.10
N LEU A 124 12.19 13.73 -11.38
CA LEU A 124 13.52 13.92 -11.94
C LEU A 124 13.73 15.42 -12.16
N GLU A 125 14.85 15.96 -11.68
CA GLU A 125 15.16 17.37 -11.85
C GLU A 125 15.52 17.65 -13.30
N GLY A 126 14.82 18.60 -13.92
CA GLY A 126 15.08 19.11 -15.24
C GLY A 126 16.12 20.24 -15.24
N ASP A 127 16.43 20.75 -16.42
CA ASP A 127 17.22 21.97 -16.60
C ASP A 127 16.46 22.90 -17.57
N PRO A 128 15.85 24.01 -17.06
CA PRO A 128 15.76 24.39 -15.66
C PRO A 128 14.87 23.47 -14.83
N GLY A 129 15.21 23.32 -13.54
CA GLY A 129 14.37 22.60 -12.58
C GLY A 129 13.14 23.44 -12.15
N PRO A 130 12.20 22.85 -11.37
CA PRO A 130 11.03 23.55 -10.90
C PRO A 130 11.39 24.74 -10.01
N SER A 131 10.67 25.86 -10.18
CA SER A 131 10.81 27.07 -9.36
C SER A 131 10.30 26.86 -7.93
N ASP A 132 10.71 27.73 -7.02
CA ASP A 132 10.23 27.69 -5.63
C ASP A 132 8.71 27.92 -5.54
N GLU A 133 8.13 28.70 -6.44
CA GLU A 133 6.69 28.92 -6.52
C GLU A 133 5.96 27.65 -6.95
N GLN A 134 6.46 26.97 -7.97
CA GLN A 134 5.91 25.66 -8.41
C GLN A 134 6.03 24.63 -7.30
N LEU A 135 7.17 24.55 -6.61
CA LEU A 135 7.37 23.66 -5.47
C LEU A 135 6.42 23.97 -4.32
N ALA A 136 6.20 25.25 -4.01
CA ALA A 136 5.23 25.65 -2.99
C ALA A 136 3.79 25.26 -3.37
N ALA A 137 3.43 25.39 -4.65
CA ALA A 137 2.14 24.94 -5.16
C ALA A 137 2.02 23.42 -5.07
N ALA A 138 3.04 22.69 -5.47
CA ALA A 138 3.09 21.23 -5.39
C ALA A 138 2.95 20.71 -3.95
N MET A 139 3.54 21.38 -2.97
CA MET A 139 3.37 21.04 -1.56
C MET A 139 1.91 21.15 -1.07
N ARG A 140 1.08 22.00 -1.69
CA ARG A 140 -0.36 22.04 -1.40
C ARG A 140 -1.07 20.79 -1.93
N VAL A 141 -0.66 20.30 -3.10
CA VAL A 141 -1.18 19.04 -3.67
C VAL A 141 -0.73 17.84 -2.82
N THR A 142 0.53 17.80 -2.38
CA THR A 142 0.99 16.71 -1.50
C THR A 142 0.24 16.68 -0.17
N ALA A 143 -0.24 17.81 0.34
CA ALA A 143 -1.10 17.83 1.53
C ALA A 143 -2.47 17.18 1.28
N ARG A 144 -3.04 17.33 0.07
CA ARG A 144 -4.29 16.64 -0.35
C ARG A 144 -4.05 15.13 -0.44
N ILE A 145 -2.94 14.71 -1.05
CA ILE A 145 -2.53 13.29 -1.10
C ILE A 145 -2.37 12.74 0.32
N GLY A 146 -1.75 13.48 1.23
CA GLY A 146 -1.59 13.07 2.62
C GLY A 146 -2.91 12.86 3.35
N ALA A 147 -3.89 13.71 3.11
CA ALA A 147 -5.24 13.54 3.65
C ALA A 147 -5.92 12.27 3.10
N LEU A 148 -5.76 12.01 1.81
CA LEU A 148 -6.31 10.84 1.12
C LEU A 148 -5.70 9.53 1.63
N LEU A 149 -4.36 9.46 1.78
CA LEU A 149 -3.66 8.31 2.37
C LEU A 149 -4.10 8.03 3.81
N ALA A 150 -4.31 9.08 4.60
CA ALA A 150 -4.81 8.94 5.96
C ALA A 150 -6.26 8.44 6.00
N ASP A 151 -7.07 8.83 5.01
CA ASP A 151 -8.47 8.38 4.88
C ASP A 151 -8.53 6.90 4.50
N GLU A 152 -7.78 6.49 3.47
CA GLU A 152 -7.66 5.10 3.06
C GLU A 152 -7.22 4.19 4.21
N ALA A 153 -6.19 4.61 4.97
CA ALA A 153 -5.72 3.85 6.13
C ALA A 153 -6.81 3.68 7.21
N ARG A 154 -7.66 4.70 7.41
CA ARG A 154 -8.79 4.62 8.35
C ARG A 154 -9.87 3.65 7.87
N HIS A 155 -10.20 3.67 6.59
CA HIS A 155 -11.16 2.74 5.97
C HIS A 155 -10.66 1.29 6.07
N GLY A 156 -9.40 1.03 5.72
CA GLY A 156 -8.78 -0.29 5.85
C GLY A 156 -8.76 -0.81 7.29
N ALA A 157 -8.46 0.05 8.27
CA ALA A 157 -8.51 -0.32 9.68
C ALA A 157 -9.95 -0.63 10.16
N GLY A 158 -10.95 0.09 9.64
CA GLY A 158 -12.37 -0.17 9.89
C GLY A 158 -12.78 -1.56 9.41
N LEU A 159 -12.53 -1.86 8.13
CA LEU A 159 -12.84 -3.17 7.52
C LEU A 159 -12.14 -4.32 8.25
N THR A 160 -10.87 -4.15 8.62
CA THR A 160 -10.13 -5.18 9.38
C THR A 160 -10.75 -5.45 10.74
N ARG A 161 -11.25 -4.41 11.42
CA ARG A 161 -11.93 -4.55 12.72
C ARG A 161 -13.26 -5.28 12.58
N GLU A 162 -14.06 -4.92 11.59
CA GLU A 162 -15.35 -5.56 11.31
C GLU A 162 -15.16 -7.04 10.93
N LEU A 163 -14.23 -7.34 10.02
CA LEU A 163 -13.92 -8.71 9.63
C LEU A 163 -13.45 -9.55 10.83
N ARG A 164 -12.61 -8.98 11.69
CA ARG A 164 -12.17 -9.65 12.93
C ARG A 164 -13.35 -9.92 13.87
N ALA A 165 -14.29 -8.98 14.02
CA ALA A 165 -15.48 -9.15 14.83
C ALA A 165 -16.35 -10.30 14.31
N VAL A 166 -16.59 -10.36 12.99
CA VAL A 166 -17.36 -11.46 12.36
C VAL A 166 -16.68 -12.81 12.56
N LEU A 167 -15.36 -12.90 12.34
CA LEU A 167 -14.61 -14.15 12.52
C LEU A 167 -14.57 -14.62 13.98
N THR A 168 -14.54 -13.71 14.94
CA THR A 168 -14.57 -14.08 16.37
C THR A 168 -15.97 -14.46 16.83
N ALA A 169 -17.01 -13.81 16.33
CA ALA A 169 -18.40 -14.17 16.60
C ALA A 169 -18.72 -15.58 16.07
N GLY A 170 -18.29 -15.91 14.83
CA GLY A 170 -18.46 -17.25 14.26
C GLY A 170 -17.80 -18.34 15.08
N ARG A 171 -16.60 -18.10 15.63
CA ARG A 171 -15.94 -19.06 16.54
C ARG A 171 -16.63 -19.17 17.89
N GLY A 172 -17.27 -18.13 18.39
CA GLY A 172 -18.10 -18.17 19.59
C GLY A 172 -19.29 -19.09 19.39
N TRP A 173 -20.04 -18.91 18.34
CA TRP A 173 -21.19 -19.73 17.98
C TRP A 173 -20.84 -21.23 17.82
N GLN A 174 -19.72 -21.55 17.16
CA GLN A 174 -19.23 -22.93 17.03
C GLN A 174 -18.90 -23.59 18.38
N ARG A 175 -18.36 -22.82 19.35
CA ARG A 175 -18.08 -23.33 20.71
C ARG A 175 -19.37 -23.55 21.49
N ASP A 176 -20.36 -22.70 21.34
CA ASP A 176 -21.63 -22.82 22.04
C ASP A 176 -22.42 -23.99 21.49
N MET A 177 -22.46 -24.20 20.17
CA MET A 177 -23.07 -25.40 19.54
C MET A 177 -22.39 -26.70 19.99
N ALA A 178 -21.06 -26.70 20.17
CA ALA A 178 -20.32 -27.86 20.65
C ALA A 178 -20.58 -28.17 22.14
N ARG A 179 -21.00 -27.18 22.93
CA ARG A 179 -21.40 -27.34 24.32
C ARG A 179 -22.87 -27.83 24.48
N GLU A 180 -23.75 -27.42 23.57
CA GLU A 180 -25.16 -27.83 23.57
C GLU A 180 -25.37 -29.27 23.05
N HIS A 181 -24.39 -29.83 22.31
CA HIS A 181 -24.40 -31.23 21.88
C HIS A 181 -23.24 -32.00 22.55
N PRO A 182 -23.35 -32.34 23.86
CA PRO A 182 -22.40 -33.26 24.47
C PRO A 182 -22.51 -34.60 23.77
N ARG A 183 -21.38 -35.11 23.25
CA ARG A 183 -21.30 -36.45 22.69
C ARG A 183 -21.92 -37.40 23.68
N GLY A 184 -23.02 -38.04 23.30
CA GLY A 184 -23.65 -39.08 24.08
C GLY A 184 -22.66 -40.20 24.43
N PRO A 185 -22.89 -40.93 25.53
CA PRO A 185 -21.96 -41.94 25.99
C PRO A 185 -21.74 -42.98 24.89
N GLN A 186 -20.51 -43.20 24.49
CA GLN A 186 -20.11 -44.33 23.67
C GLN A 186 -20.45 -45.60 24.49
N GLY A 187 -21.44 -46.36 23.99
CA GLY A 187 -21.85 -47.60 24.57
C GLY A 187 -20.65 -48.55 24.68
N GLN A 188 -20.27 -48.82 25.92
CA GLN A 188 -19.64 -50.11 26.25
C GLN A 188 -20.71 -51.17 25.97
N ASP A 189 -20.43 -52.12 25.12
CA ASP A 189 -20.56 -53.55 25.47
C ASP A 189 -20.40 -54.41 24.22
N GLY A 190 -19.70 -55.51 24.40
CA GLY A 190 -19.55 -56.54 23.39
C GLY A 190 -18.43 -57.53 23.72
N ARG A 191 -18.13 -57.72 25.02
CA ARG A 191 -17.40 -58.94 25.39
C ARG A 191 -18.38 -60.10 25.44
N HIS A 192 -18.50 -60.87 24.39
CA HIS A 192 -19.07 -62.20 24.46
C HIS A 192 -17.95 -63.22 24.42
N LEU A 193 -17.80 -63.84 25.61
CA LEU A 193 -17.08 -65.06 25.84
C LEU A 193 -17.66 -66.18 24.94
N LEU A 194 -16.85 -66.81 24.13
CA LEU A 194 -17.07 -68.18 23.66
C LEU A 194 -15.94 -69.06 24.15
N ARG A 195 -16.32 -69.76 25.20
CA ARG A 195 -15.62 -70.92 25.74
C ARG A 195 -15.72 -72.10 24.77
N GLY A 196 -14.61 -72.69 24.48
CA GLY A 196 -14.30 -74.08 24.37
C GLY A 196 -15.20 -75.06 23.66
N HIS A 197 -14.63 -75.78 22.72
CA HIS A 197 -14.73 -77.30 22.79
C HIS A 197 -13.53 -77.87 22.08
N ARG A 198 -12.79 -78.65 22.88
CA ARG A 198 -11.83 -79.64 22.45
C ARG A 198 -12.60 -80.80 21.80
N ARG A 199 -12.06 -81.44 20.77
CA ARG A 199 -11.98 -82.86 20.45
C ARG A 199 -11.00 -82.95 19.27
N GLN A 200 -9.85 -83.60 19.49
CA GLN A 200 -9.46 -84.97 19.31
C GLN A 200 -9.94 -85.64 18.01
N ALA A 201 -9.07 -85.80 17.03
CA ALA A 201 -8.58 -87.02 16.42
C ALA A 201 -7.40 -86.64 15.52
#